data_a43976434ce2e3b8c5be28c4a218342f
#
_entry.id   a43976434ce2e3b8c5be28c4a218342f
#
_cell.length_a   1.000
_cell.length_b   1.000
_cell.length_c   1.000
_cell.angle_alpha   90.00
_cell.angle_beta   90.00
_cell.angle_gamma   90.00
#
_symmetry.space_group_name_H-M   'P 1'
#
loop_
_entity.id
_entity.type
_entity.pdbx_description
1 polymer ?
#
loop_
_entity_poly.entity_id
_entity_poly.type
_entity_poly.pdbx_seq_one_letter_code
_entity_poly.pdbx_strand_id
1 'polypeptide(L)'
;MIITKFFKSLLYIFLVALSFGQDTLTIMSYNALRFSENDRSRTQYFEKVINYVNPDIVAFQELEDEGGLELLLKEVFNKSTQDYSAGPLTNSRDMENGVIFKNTKLDLISNKSIPTSLRDISGFRFAVKNSAATVSEFTVFSAHLKASTGSSNESRRWEEVKQLQFYISQQDKDFRYILAGDLNLYSPNEQAYKLLVDSMYVDLEDPIGGWVRDDNSNVLKFTQSTRTDQIGDGGSTGGLDDRFDFILFSDHFTKTDPNLKFLENSYRVIGNDGNHFNRSVIEGSNLSAPNEVIESIYYASDHYPVVAKIQYTSKASTSPVAHAGEDRDAKIGESITLDASKSYDPNGSISSYEWKQLSGPSISIVNSNSAIASFTVPEVVITTTISFQLIVTDNEGEIGTDQINIRIPITSGFTPFVIQQSSEKGLGDDCYPSKFIGQKLEVEGIVTAIRPDKEYPNFFIQDPSKSEWAGIFVYINRGYEPPPVGSNIILNADVKEYFGLTELANISSTTILSSNNIVDPVAIDAKALSGGCNYDGEKYEGMLVFIEDITVSSGLNDK
;
A
#
# COMPACT_ATOMS: atom_id res chain seq x y z
N MET A 1 78.76 -16.58 -24.67
CA MET A 1 77.90 -16.09 -23.58
C MET A 1 76.50 -15.97 -24.15
N ILE A 2 75.75 -17.06 -24.04
CA ILE A 2 74.42 -17.19 -24.63
C ILE A 2 73.43 -16.97 -23.49
N ILE A 3 72.62 -15.89 -23.59
CA ILE A 3 71.54 -15.55 -22.60
C ILE A 3 70.26 -16.20 -23.09
N THR A 4 69.83 -17.26 -22.38
CA THR A 4 68.56 -17.93 -22.59
C THR A 4 67.49 -17.17 -21.86
N LYS A 5 66.51 -16.53 -22.57
CA LYS A 5 65.30 -15.94 -22.01
C LYS A 5 64.27 -17.04 -21.74
N PHE A 6 63.96 -17.25 -20.47
CA PHE A 6 62.80 -18.04 -20.05
C PHE A 6 61.53 -17.18 -20.19
N PHE A 7 60.64 -17.56 -21.09
CA PHE A 7 59.25 -17.08 -21.10
C PHE A 7 58.45 -17.88 -20.04
N LYS A 8 58.06 -17.22 -18.96
CA LYS A 8 57.05 -17.74 -18.05
C LYS A 8 55.67 -17.44 -18.64
N SER A 9 55.01 -18.42 -19.24
CA SER A 9 53.56 -18.36 -19.54
C SER A 9 52.79 -18.40 -18.24
N LEU A 10 52.21 -17.27 -17.88
CA LEU A 10 51.25 -17.16 -16.77
C LEU A 10 49.88 -17.64 -17.32
N LEU A 11 49.48 -18.86 -16.97
CA LEU A 11 48.16 -19.39 -17.27
C LEU A 11 47.19 -18.71 -16.31
N TYR A 12 46.43 -17.70 -16.76
CA TYR A 12 45.29 -17.15 -16.04
C TYR A 12 44.15 -18.16 -16.14
N ILE A 13 43.99 -18.97 -15.09
CA ILE A 13 42.73 -19.69 -14.88
C ILE A 13 41.71 -18.65 -14.45
N PHE A 14 40.83 -18.24 -15.36
CA PHE A 14 39.59 -17.57 -15.00
C PHE A 14 38.73 -18.56 -14.23
N LEU A 15 38.78 -18.51 -12.91
CA LEU A 15 37.69 -19.04 -12.10
C LEU A 15 36.49 -18.13 -12.38
N VAL A 16 35.59 -18.59 -13.22
CA VAL A 16 34.24 -18.07 -13.27
C VAL A 16 33.64 -18.44 -11.91
N ALA A 17 33.66 -17.52 -10.98
CA ALA A 17 32.87 -17.64 -9.77
C ALA A 17 31.42 -17.62 -10.23
N LEU A 18 30.75 -18.76 -10.21
CA LEU A 18 29.30 -18.83 -10.32
C LEU A 18 28.74 -17.99 -9.15
N SER A 19 28.38 -16.76 -9.40
CA SER A 19 27.71 -15.92 -8.43
C SER A 19 26.28 -16.44 -8.33
N PHE A 20 26.02 -17.24 -7.30
CA PHE A 20 24.65 -17.59 -6.93
C PHE A 20 23.95 -16.32 -6.47
N GLY A 21 22.85 -15.97 -7.11
CA GLY A 21 21.96 -14.91 -6.65
C GLY A 21 21.26 -15.34 -5.36
N GLN A 22 20.92 -14.37 -4.52
CA GLN A 22 19.99 -14.59 -3.40
C GLN A 22 18.66 -13.95 -3.77
N ASP A 23 17.59 -14.71 -3.71
CA ASP A 23 16.24 -14.24 -3.95
C ASP A 23 15.35 -14.52 -2.73
N THR A 24 14.16 -13.96 -2.69
CA THR A 24 13.25 -14.08 -1.55
C THR A 24 11.86 -14.52 -1.97
N LEU A 25 11.19 -15.24 -1.06
CA LEU A 25 9.75 -15.49 -1.14
C LEU A 25 9.07 -14.78 0.03
N THR A 26 8.05 -13.99 -0.28
CA THR A 26 7.18 -13.36 0.70
C THR A 26 5.99 -14.26 0.97
N ILE A 27 5.85 -14.70 2.23
CA ILE A 27 4.75 -15.53 2.71
C ILE A 27 3.80 -14.64 3.50
N MET A 28 2.52 -14.77 3.23
CA MET A 28 1.45 -14.02 3.89
C MET A 28 0.43 -14.99 4.47
N SER A 29 -0.04 -14.74 5.69
CA SER A 29 -1.23 -15.34 6.27
C SER A 29 -2.32 -14.29 6.33
N TYR A 30 -3.52 -14.59 5.87
CA TYR A 30 -4.63 -13.65 5.89
C TYR A 30 -5.97 -14.36 6.07
N ASN A 31 -6.59 -14.19 7.22
CA ASN A 31 -7.98 -14.59 7.44
C ASN A 31 -8.89 -13.69 6.58
N ALA A 32 -9.67 -14.28 5.69
CA ALA A 32 -10.48 -13.58 4.70
C ALA A 32 -11.89 -13.22 5.20
N LEU A 33 -12.20 -13.52 6.47
CA LEU A 33 -13.51 -13.27 7.09
C LEU A 33 -14.65 -13.79 6.20
N ARG A 34 -14.88 -15.11 6.22
CA ARG A 34 -16.01 -15.78 5.58
C ARG A 34 -16.22 -15.39 4.10
N PHE A 35 -15.09 -15.35 3.37
CA PHE A 35 -15.09 -14.89 1.98
C PHE A 35 -15.68 -15.95 1.03
N SER A 36 -16.66 -15.55 0.22
CA SER A 36 -17.38 -16.39 -0.73
C SER A 36 -17.42 -15.77 -2.14
N GLU A 37 -18.00 -16.49 -3.10
CA GLU A 37 -18.26 -15.96 -4.45
C GLU A 37 -19.15 -14.70 -4.46
N ASN A 38 -19.91 -14.46 -3.39
CA ASN A 38 -20.82 -13.30 -3.24
C ASN A 38 -20.12 -12.04 -2.74
N ASP A 39 -18.86 -12.13 -2.32
CA ASP A 39 -18.09 -11.02 -1.72
C ASP A 39 -17.34 -10.16 -2.73
N ARG A 40 -17.81 -10.09 -3.97
CA ARG A 40 -17.19 -9.31 -5.04
C ARG A 40 -16.91 -7.85 -4.66
N SER A 41 -17.75 -7.23 -3.84
CA SER A 41 -17.55 -5.86 -3.38
C SER A 41 -16.30 -5.68 -2.51
N ARG A 42 -15.83 -6.77 -1.85
CA ARG A 42 -14.64 -6.76 -0.99
C ARG A 42 -13.34 -6.97 -1.77
N THR A 43 -13.39 -7.47 -3.03
CA THR A 43 -12.18 -7.73 -3.83
C THR A 43 -11.31 -6.49 -4.00
N GLN A 44 -11.89 -5.30 -4.15
CA GLN A 44 -11.15 -4.04 -4.26
C GLN A 44 -10.26 -3.73 -3.04
N TYR A 45 -10.68 -4.14 -1.86
CA TYR A 45 -9.91 -3.95 -0.63
C TYR A 45 -8.78 -4.98 -0.52
N PHE A 46 -9.07 -6.26 -0.82
CA PHE A 46 -8.02 -7.28 -0.92
C PHE A 46 -6.98 -6.90 -1.98
N GLU A 47 -7.40 -6.41 -3.14
CA GLU A 47 -6.50 -5.99 -4.22
C GLU A 47 -5.47 -4.96 -3.75
N LYS A 48 -5.87 -3.93 -3.02
CA LYS A 48 -4.95 -2.89 -2.52
C LYS A 48 -3.96 -3.46 -1.50
N VAL A 49 -4.42 -4.32 -0.60
CA VAL A 49 -3.55 -4.97 0.39
C VAL A 49 -2.56 -5.92 -0.29
N ILE A 50 -3.02 -6.75 -1.22
CA ILE A 50 -2.19 -7.71 -1.96
C ILE A 50 -1.17 -7.00 -2.84
N ASN A 51 -1.56 -5.95 -3.55
CA ASN A 51 -0.64 -5.16 -4.39
C ASN A 51 0.43 -4.44 -3.54
N TYR A 52 0.07 -3.97 -2.35
CA TYR A 52 1.03 -3.35 -1.43
C TYR A 52 2.05 -4.34 -0.89
N VAL A 53 1.62 -5.56 -0.53
CA VAL A 53 2.50 -6.61 0.02
C VAL A 53 3.26 -7.34 -1.09
N ASN A 54 2.63 -7.55 -2.25
CA ASN A 54 3.12 -8.36 -3.38
C ASN A 54 3.63 -9.74 -2.93
N PRO A 55 2.78 -10.55 -2.27
CA PRO A 55 3.19 -11.82 -1.68
C PRO A 55 3.46 -12.88 -2.76
N ASP A 56 4.39 -13.79 -2.51
CA ASP A 56 4.63 -14.95 -3.37
C ASP A 56 3.76 -16.16 -2.97
N ILE A 57 3.34 -16.23 -1.70
CA ILE A 57 2.38 -17.22 -1.18
C ILE A 57 1.44 -16.51 -0.21
N VAL A 58 0.14 -16.75 -0.35
CA VAL A 58 -0.87 -16.35 0.64
C VAL A 58 -1.61 -17.57 1.14
N ALA A 59 -1.49 -17.85 2.43
CA ALA A 59 -2.32 -18.82 3.14
C ALA A 59 -3.57 -18.10 3.63
N PHE A 60 -4.72 -18.44 3.07
CA PHE A 60 -6.02 -17.90 3.45
C PHE A 60 -6.72 -18.80 4.45
N GLN A 61 -7.46 -18.18 5.36
CA GLN A 61 -8.41 -18.82 6.26
C GLN A 61 -9.79 -18.21 6.03
N GLU A 62 -10.83 -18.91 6.46
CA GLU A 62 -12.22 -18.49 6.34
C GLU A 62 -12.71 -18.27 4.90
N LEU A 63 -12.34 -19.15 3.99
CA LEU A 63 -13.00 -19.25 2.69
C LEU A 63 -14.27 -20.10 2.85
N GLU A 64 -15.42 -19.59 2.41
CA GLU A 64 -16.68 -20.34 2.52
C GLU A 64 -16.86 -21.37 1.40
N ASP A 65 -16.29 -21.11 0.22
CA ASP A 65 -16.43 -21.96 -0.95
C ASP A 65 -15.28 -21.81 -1.95
N GLU A 66 -15.23 -22.69 -2.95
CA GLU A 66 -14.25 -22.64 -4.04
C GLU A 66 -14.43 -21.38 -4.91
N GLY A 67 -15.67 -20.90 -5.08
CA GLY A 67 -15.97 -19.68 -5.82
C GLY A 67 -15.34 -18.43 -5.18
N GLY A 68 -15.25 -18.38 -3.86
CA GLY A 68 -14.52 -17.30 -3.15
C GLY A 68 -13.03 -17.31 -3.47
N LEU A 69 -12.38 -18.48 -3.46
CA LEU A 69 -10.98 -18.59 -3.84
C LEU A 69 -10.73 -18.23 -5.30
N GLU A 70 -11.60 -18.69 -6.22
CA GLU A 70 -11.55 -18.34 -7.64
C GLU A 70 -11.76 -16.85 -7.87
N LEU A 71 -12.68 -16.22 -7.12
CA LEU A 71 -12.94 -14.78 -7.20
C LEU A 71 -11.71 -13.97 -6.77
N LEU A 72 -11.05 -14.34 -5.66
CA LEU A 72 -9.78 -13.76 -5.24
C LEU A 72 -8.71 -13.93 -6.32
N LEU A 73 -8.51 -15.15 -6.80
CA LEU A 73 -7.50 -15.41 -7.82
C LEU A 73 -7.71 -14.55 -9.06
N LYS A 74 -8.92 -14.46 -9.57
CA LYS A 74 -9.24 -13.77 -10.82
C LYS A 74 -9.24 -12.25 -10.67
N GLU A 75 -9.89 -11.72 -9.64
CA GLU A 75 -10.17 -10.28 -9.54
C GLU A 75 -9.20 -9.52 -8.63
N VAL A 76 -8.38 -10.23 -7.85
CA VAL A 76 -7.36 -9.63 -7.00
C VAL A 76 -5.97 -9.93 -7.55
N PHE A 77 -5.60 -11.21 -7.68
CA PHE A 77 -4.24 -11.59 -8.02
C PHE A 77 -3.94 -11.54 -9.53
N ASN A 78 -4.85 -12.02 -10.36
CA ASN A 78 -4.68 -12.11 -11.82
C ASN A 78 -5.50 -11.07 -12.59
N LYS A 79 -5.84 -9.95 -11.97
CA LYS A 79 -6.60 -8.88 -12.62
C LYS A 79 -5.89 -8.28 -13.83
N SER A 80 -4.58 -8.18 -13.78
CA SER A 80 -3.73 -7.63 -14.85
C SER A 80 -2.64 -8.59 -15.36
N THR A 81 -2.42 -9.70 -14.68
CA THR A 81 -1.40 -10.70 -15.02
C THR A 81 -1.99 -12.11 -14.95
N GLN A 82 -1.19 -13.15 -15.21
CA GLN A 82 -1.56 -14.56 -14.98
C GLN A 82 -0.48 -15.26 -14.13
N ASP A 83 0.17 -14.49 -13.26
CA ASP A 83 1.36 -14.92 -12.51
C ASP A 83 1.02 -15.74 -11.26
N TYR A 84 -0.26 -15.87 -10.93
CA TYR A 84 -0.70 -16.60 -9.74
C TYR A 84 -1.58 -17.81 -10.09
N SER A 85 -1.52 -18.79 -9.22
CA SER A 85 -2.38 -19.99 -9.24
C SER A 85 -2.90 -20.25 -7.83
N ALA A 86 -4.06 -20.92 -7.74
CA ALA A 86 -4.61 -21.40 -6.49
C ALA A 86 -4.30 -22.88 -6.28
N GLY A 87 -4.06 -23.27 -5.02
CA GLY A 87 -4.10 -24.67 -4.62
C GLY A 87 -5.56 -25.16 -4.47
N PRO A 88 -5.84 -26.46 -4.64
CA PRO A 88 -7.18 -26.97 -4.48
C PRO A 88 -7.64 -26.85 -3.02
N LEU A 89 -8.89 -26.46 -2.81
CA LEU A 89 -9.51 -26.50 -1.49
C LEU A 89 -9.72 -27.95 -1.06
N THR A 90 -9.63 -28.17 0.23
CA THR A 90 -9.92 -29.45 0.85
C THR A 90 -11.27 -29.34 1.54
N ASN A 91 -12.22 -30.22 1.19
CA ASN A 91 -13.56 -30.18 1.77
C ASN A 91 -13.50 -30.37 3.29
N SER A 92 -13.68 -29.30 4.04
CA SER A 92 -13.88 -29.34 5.48
C SER A 92 -15.37 -29.23 5.84
N ARG A 93 -15.67 -29.33 7.11
CA ARG A 93 -17.08 -29.33 7.59
C ARG A 93 -17.62 -27.92 7.86
N ASP A 94 -16.77 -26.94 7.81
CA ASP A 94 -17.05 -25.55 8.15
C ASP A 94 -16.41 -24.66 7.07
N MET A 95 -15.55 -23.73 7.40
CA MET A 95 -14.82 -22.88 6.46
C MET A 95 -13.51 -23.54 6.01
N GLU A 96 -13.04 -23.18 4.82
CA GLU A 96 -11.89 -23.77 4.18
C GLU A 96 -10.61 -22.96 4.43
N ASN A 97 -9.47 -23.67 4.37
CA ASN A 97 -8.14 -23.09 4.31
C ASN A 97 -7.58 -23.23 2.90
N GLY A 98 -7.26 -22.12 2.27
CA GLY A 98 -6.79 -22.09 0.88
C GLY A 98 -5.38 -21.51 0.73
N VAL A 99 -4.85 -21.60 -0.48
CA VAL A 99 -3.59 -20.98 -0.87
C VAL A 99 -3.68 -20.37 -2.26
N ILE A 100 -3.11 -19.18 -2.40
CA ILE A 100 -2.78 -18.58 -3.71
C ILE A 100 -1.27 -18.34 -3.73
N PHE A 101 -0.62 -18.68 -4.83
CA PHE A 101 0.84 -18.61 -4.94
C PHE A 101 1.29 -18.13 -6.31
N LYS A 102 2.46 -17.51 -6.36
CA LYS A 102 3.08 -17.00 -7.59
C LYS A 102 3.66 -18.15 -8.41
N ASN A 103 2.99 -18.51 -9.51
CA ASN A 103 3.36 -19.63 -10.36
C ASN A 103 4.64 -19.40 -11.18
N THR A 104 5.12 -18.16 -11.27
CA THR A 104 6.41 -17.82 -11.86
C THR A 104 7.60 -18.20 -10.97
N LYS A 105 7.40 -18.27 -9.65
CA LYS A 105 8.43 -18.61 -8.66
C LYS A 105 8.29 -20.03 -8.07
N LEU A 106 7.11 -20.61 -8.10
CA LEU A 106 6.76 -21.82 -7.37
C LEU A 106 6.00 -22.81 -8.23
N ASP A 107 6.29 -24.11 -8.03
CA ASP A 107 5.45 -25.20 -8.48
C ASP A 107 4.75 -25.85 -7.28
N LEU A 108 3.44 -26.02 -7.34
CA LEU A 108 2.69 -26.79 -6.36
C LEU A 108 2.86 -28.28 -6.69
N ILE A 109 3.58 -29.01 -5.84
CA ILE A 109 3.92 -30.43 -6.04
C ILE A 109 2.78 -31.33 -5.58
N SER A 110 2.19 -31.02 -4.42
CA SER A 110 1.09 -31.78 -3.85
C SER A 110 0.36 -30.96 -2.79
N ASN A 111 -0.87 -31.37 -2.50
CA ASN A 111 -1.60 -30.87 -1.36
C ASN A 111 -2.03 -32.03 -0.43
N LYS A 112 -2.24 -31.73 0.83
CA LYS A 112 -2.64 -32.69 1.85
C LYS A 112 -3.62 -32.06 2.83
N SER A 113 -4.78 -32.68 3.01
CA SER A 113 -5.66 -32.39 4.13
C SER A 113 -5.25 -33.22 5.35
N ILE A 114 -5.17 -32.56 6.50
CA ILE A 114 -5.01 -33.18 7.81
C ILE A 114 -6.34 -33.01 8.53
N PRO A 115 -7.15 -34.07 8.66
CA PRO A 115 -8.47 -33.98 9.26
C PRO A 115 -8.41 -33.58 10.71
N THR A 116 -9.26 -32.63 11.08
CA THR A 116 -9.52 -32.25 12.47
C THR A 116 -11.00 -32.40 12.81
N SER A 117 -11.38 -32.07 14.03
CA SER A 117 -12.78 -32.15 14.45
C SER A 117 -13.67 -31.09 13.82
N LEU A 118 -13.10 -29.98 13.34
CA LEU A 118 -13.84 -28.81 12.84
C LEU A 118 -13.40 -28.43 11.43
N ARG A 119 -12.19 -27.90 11.27
CA ARG A 119 -11.61 -27.46 9.99
C ARG A 119 -10.31 -28.19 9.74
N ASP A 120 -10.17 -28.77 8.57
CA ASP A 120 -8.96 -29.48 8.22
C ASP A 120 -7.78 -28.52 8.10
N ILE A 121 -6.59 -28.93 8.54
CA ILE A 121 -5.36 -28.19 8.27
C ILE A 121 -4.90 -28.55 6.86
N SER A 122 -4.78 -27.55 6.00
CA SER A 122 -4.43 -27.74 4.59
C SER A 122 -2.94 -27.53 4.37
N GLY A 123 -2.24 -28.59 3.94
CA GLY A 123 -0.81 -28.54 3.61
C GLY A 123 -0.59 -28.47 2.10
N PHE A 124 0.24 -27.53 1.66
CA PHE A 124 0.59 -27.32 0.27
C PHE A 124 2.10 -27.41 0.11
N ARG A 125 2.58 -28.43 -0.63
CA ARG A 125 4.00 -28.66 -0.86
C ARG A 125 4.43 -27.96 -2.13
N PHE A 126 5.41 -27.10 -2.02
CA PHE A 126 5.97 -26.31 -3.11
C PHE A 126 7.39 -26.72 -3.43
N ALA A 127 7.78 -26.59 -4.71
CA ALA A 127 9.15 -26.52 -5.15
C ALA A 127 9.47 -25.09 -5.62
N VAL A 128 10.61 -24.56 -5.20
CA VAL A 128 11.09 -23.24 -5.64
C VAL A 128 11.70 -23.36 -7.03
N LYS A 129 11.15 -22.63 -7.99
CA LYS A 129 11.72 -22.52 -9.35
C LYS A 129 13.07 -21.82 -9.29
N ASN A 130 13.95 -22.18 -10.20
CA ASN A 130 15.30 -21.60 -10.29
C ASN A 130 16.12 -21.66 -9.00
N SER A 131 15.79 -22.54 -8.06
CA SER A 131 16.63 -22.77 -6.89
C SER A 131 17.93 -23.48 -7.29
N ALA A 132 19.05 -23.00 -6.75
CA ALA A 132 20.35 -23.67 -6.89
C ALA A 132 20.51 -24.84 -5.90
N ALA A 133 19.62 -24.94 -4.91
CA ALA A 133 19.65 -25.99 -3.91
C ALA A 133 19.24 -27.34 -4.50
N THR A 134 19.88 -28.41 -4.04
CA THR A 134 19.48 -29.80 -4.38
C THR A 134 18.12 -30.16 -3.79
N VAL A 135 17.72 -29.49 -2.69
CA VAL A 135 16.40 -29.60 -2.07
C VAL A 135 15.81 -28.20 -1.96
N SER A 136 14.81 -27.93 -2.77
CA SER A 136 14.12 -26.64 -2.83
C SER A 136 12.65 -26.74 -2.46
N GLU A 137 12.27 -27.84 -1.80
CA GLU A 137 10.88 -28.12 -1.47
C GLU A 137 10.57 -27.80 0.00
N PHE A 138 9.38 -27.27 0.23
CA PHE A 138 8.82 -27.04 1.55
C PHE A 138 7.30 -27.09 1.52
N THR A 139 6.69 -27.27 2.69
CA THR A 139 5.23 -27.30 2.83
C THR A 139 4.75 -26.09 3.63
N VAL A 140 3.76 -25.39 3.12
CA VAL A 140 3.00 -24.40 3.88
C VAL A 140 1.71 -25.02 4.34
N PHE A 141 1.51 -25.08 5.65
CA PHE A 141 0.25 -25.44 6.25
C PHE A 141 -0.57 -24.17 6.49
N SER A 142 -1.79 -24.14 5.95
CA SER A 142 -2.81 -23.15 6.31
C SER A 142 -3.75 -23.75 7.34
N ALA A 143 -3.90 -23.07 8.49
CA ALA A 143 -4.69 -23.57 9.60
C ALA A 143 -5.62 -22.49 10.16
N HIS A 144 -6.84 -22.91 10.52
CA HIS A 144 -7.77 -22.08 11.29
C HIS A 144 -8.30 -22.93 12.46
N LEU A 145 -7.68 -22.75 13.63
CA LEU A 145 -8.01 -23.56 14.80
C LEU A 145 -9.30 -23.08 15.47
N LYS A 146 -9.76 -23.86 16.45
CA LYS A 146 -11.00 -23.57 17.17
C LYS A 146 -10.99 -22.21 17.86
N ALA A 147 -11.88 -21.33 17.47
CA ALA A 147 -12.10 -20.01 18.09
C ALA A 147 -12.70 -20.10 19.50
N SER A 148 -12.66 -18.99 20.22
CA SER A 148 -13.23 -18.75 21.54
C SER A 148 -12.40 -19.26 22.73
N THR A 149 -12.51 -18.53 23.83
CA THR A 149 -11.87 -18.86 25.11
C THR A 149 -12.51 -20.06 25.81
N GLY A 150 -11.89 -20.53 26.89
CA GLY A 150 -12.38 -21.59 27.76
C GLY A 150 -11.74 -22.95 27.52
N SER A 151 -11.61 -23.72 28.59
CA SER A 151 -10.86 -24.97 28.61
C SER A 151 -11.31 -26.02 27.58
N SER A 152 -12.61 -26.06 27.23
CA SER A 152 -13.12 -26.96 26.19
C SER A 152 -12.61 -26.56 24.79
N ASN A 153 -12.52 -25.27 24.50
CA ASN A 153 -12.00 -24.77 23.22
C ASN A 153 -10.48 -24.91 23.15
N GLU A 154 -9.76 -24.62 24.24
CA GLU A 154 -8.33 -24.88 24.37
C GLU A 154 -7.98 -26.35 24.14
N SER A 155 -8.78 -27.27 24.72
CA SER A 155 -8.60 -28.70 24.50
C SER A 155 -8.82 -29.10 23.05
N ARG A 156 -9.76 -28.46 22.34
CA ARG A 156 -9.97 -28.71 20.90
C ARG A 156 -8.78 -28.22 20.07
N ARG A 157 -8.26 -27.00 20.31
CA ARG A 157 -7.05 -26.51 19.65
C ARG A 157 -5.85 -27.44 19.88
N TRP A 158 -5.71 -27.94 21.09
CA TRP A 158 -4.67 -28.91 21.39
C TRP A 158 -4.82 -30.21 20.60
N GLU A 159 -6.05 -30.77 20.48
CA GLU A 159 -6.30 -31.96 19.67
C GLU A 159 -6.06 -31.69 18.18
N GLU A 160 -6.43 -30.52 17.65
CA GLU A 160 -6.17 -30.11 16.27
C GLU A 160 -4.65 -30.04 16.00
N VAL A 161 -3.87 -29.43 16.88
CA VAL A 161 -2.41 -29.40 16.78
C VAL A 161 -1.78 -30.79 16.89
N LYS A 162 -2.35 -31.70 17.69
CA LYS A 162 -1.90 -33.10 17.75
C LYS A 162 -2.06 -33.83 16.41
N GLN A 163 -3.09 -33.54 15.62
CA GLN A 163 -3.23 -34.12 14.29
C GLN A 163 -2.09 -33.64 13.38
N LEU A 164 -1.74 -32.36 13.44
CA LEU A 164 -0.59 -31.82 12.73
C LEU A 164 0.71 -32.47 13.20
N GLN A 165 0.92 -32.56 14.51
CA GLN A 165 2.09 -33.23 15.12
C GLN A 165 2.21 -34.68 14.64
N PHE A 166 1.10 -35.43 14.66
CA PHE A 166 1.08 -36.81 14.18
C PHE A 166 1.47 -36.89 12.71
N TYR A 167 0.92 -36.03 11.87
CA TYR A 167 1.29 -35.99 10.44
C TYR A 167 2.79 -35.70 10.26
N ILE A 168 3.33 -34.67 10.95
CA ILE A 168 4.75 -34.30 10.85
C ILE A 168 5.64 -35.43 11.33
N SER A 169 5.27 -36.13 12.40
CA SER A 169 6.05 -37.26 12.93
C SER A 169 6.21 -38.43 11.95
N GLN A 170 5.39 -38.50 10.91
CA GLN A 170 5.48 -39.51 9.85
C GLN A 170 6.30 -39.06 8.64
N GLN A 171 6.78 -37.81 8.65
CA GLN A 171 7.59 -37.26 7.56
C GLN A 171 9.08 -37.56 7.78
N ASP A 172 9.86 -37.38 6.73
CA ASP A 172 11.32 -37.50 6.81
C ASP A 172 11.90 -36.39 7.73
N LYS A 173 13.03 -36.66 8.32
CA LYS A 173 13.72 -35.71 9.20
C LYS A 173 14.09 -34.38 8.51
N ASP A 174 14.20 -34.37 7.20
CA ASP A 174 14.51 -33.19 6.38
C ASP A 174 13.24 -32.48 5.86
N PHE A 175 12.07 -32.82 6.42
CA PHE A 175 10.80 -32.21 6.04
C PHE A 175 10.74 -30.76 6.50
N ARG A 176 10.71 -29.83 5.54
CA ARG A 176 10.64 -28.39 5.74
C ARG A 176 9.21 -27.93 5.71
N TYR A 177 8.80 -27.21 6.72
CA TYR A 177 7.41 -26.73 6.78
C TYR A 177 7.29 -25.40 7.50
N ILE A 178 6.23 -24.67 7.12
CA ILE A 178 5.80 -23.40 7.66
C ILE A 178 4.34 -23.57 8.04
N LEU A 179 3.97 -23.17 9.25
CA LEU A 179 2.58 -23.11 9.67
C LEU A 179 2.14 -21.65 9.63
N ALA A 180 1.17 -21.34 8.79
CA ALA A 180 0.57 -20.03 8.65
C ALA A 180 -0.94 -20.12 8.93
N GLY A 181 -1.49 -19.17 9.67
CA GLY A 181 -2.93 -19.18 9.88
C GLY A 181 -3.41 -18.47 11.12
N ASP A 182 -4.73 -18.46 11.24
CA ASP A 182 -5.46 -18.05 12.42
C ASP A 182 -5.50 -19.21 13.43
N LEU A 183 -4.59 -19.19 14.38
CA LEU A 183 -4.49 -20.26 15.37
C LEU A 183 -5.40 -20.04 16.58
N ASN A 184 -6.08 -18.90 16.67
CA ASN A 184 -7.01 -18.57 17.76
C ASN A 184 -6.44 -18.86 19.16
N LEU A 185 -5.13 -18.62 19.34
CA LEU A 185 -4.43 -18.85 20.60
C LEU A 185 -4.52 -17.61 21.48
N TYR A 186 -5.13 -17.73 22.64
CA TYR A 186 -5.33 -16.62 23.58
C TYR A 186 -4.15 -16.39 24.52
N SER A 187 -3.23 -17.34 24.61
CA SER A 187 -2.06 -17.26 25.49
C SER A 187 -0.95 -18.19 25.01
N PRO A 188 0.33 -17.79 25.16
CA PRO A 188 1.46 -18.68 24.94
C PRO A 188 1.54 -19.81 25.98
N ASN A 189 0.69 -19.77 27.00
CA ASN A 189 0.59 -20.83 28.01
C ASN A 189 -0.35 -21.97 27.60
N GLU A 190 -1.15 -21.80 26.52
CA GLU A 190 -1.99 -22.89 26.03
C GLU A 190 -1.15 -24.10 25.62
N GLN A 191 -1.69 -25.29 25.89
CA GLN A 191 -1.02 -26.55 25.53
C GLN A 191 -0.81 -26.68 24.02
N ALA A 192 -1.72 -26.13 23.22
CA ALA A 192 -1.60 -26.09 21.76
C ALA A 192 -0.36 -25.31 21.31
N TYR A 193 -0.14 -24.10 21.84
CA TYR A 193 1.04 -23.30 21.51
C TYR A 193 2.34 -24.00 21.94
N LYS A 194 2.38 -24.50 23.18
CA LYS A 194 3.56 -25.23 23.68
C LYS A 194 3.87 -26.47 22.85
N LEU A 195 2.83 -27.17 22.37
CA LEU A 195 3.00 -28.32 21.49
C LEU A 195 3.60 -27.93 20.13
N LEU A 196 3.29 -26.73 19.63
CA LEU A 196 3.86 -26.21 18.38
C LEU A 196 5.34 -25.82 18.51
N VAL A 197 5.73 -25.17 19.61
CA VAL A 197 7.04 -24.51 19.74
C VAL A 197 8.03 -25.22 20.67
N ASP A 198 7.60 -26.25 21.38
CA ASP A 198 8.44 -26.95 22.37
C ASP A 198 8.06 -28.44 22.41
N SER A 199 8.17 -29.13 21.29
CA SER A 199 7.93 -30.56 21.25
C SER A 199 8.99 -31.31 20.46
N MET A 200 9.14 -32.59 20.76
CA MET A 200 10.13 -33.45 20.10
C MET A 200 9.84 -33.68 18.59
N TYR A 201 8.61 -33.45 18.14
CA TYR A 201 8.17 -33.76 16.77
C TYR A 201 7.75 -32.51 15.96
N VAL A 202 7.32 -31.44 16.65
CA VAL A 202 6.95 -30.18 16.05
C VAL A 202 7.71 -29.10 16.82
N ASP A 203 8.85 -28.72 16.34
CA ASP A 203 9.67 -27.66 16.92
C ASP A 203 9.64 -26.48 15.96
N LEU A 204 8.57 -25.69 16.08
CA LEU A 204 8.38 -24.49 15.27
C LEU A 204 8.96 -23.28 15.98
N GLU A 205 9.78 -22.53 15.31
CA GLU A 205 10.27 -21.24 15.80
C GLU A 205 9.18 -20.18 15.56
N ASP A 206 8.84 -19.45 16.62
CA ASP A 206 8.03 -18.25 16.57
C ASP A 206 8.95 -17.01 16.46
N PRO A 207 9.05 -16.35 15.29
CA PRO A 207 10.04 -15.28 15.07
C PRO A 207 9.90 -14.08 15.98
N ILE A 208 8.70 -13.84 16.54
CA ILE A 208 8.43 -12.70 17.41
C ILE A 208 8.11 -13.12 18.85
N GLY A 209 8.12 -14.43 19.12
CA GLY A 209 8.00 -15.03 20.46
C GLY A 209 6.65 -14.79 21.14
N GLY A 210 6.59 -15.20 22.39
CA GLY A 210 5.36 -15.12 23.18
C GLY A 210 4.80 -13.70 23.35
N TRP A 211 3.53 -13.62 23.75
CA TRP A 211 2.78 -12.38 23.96
C TRP A 211 1.93 -12.47 25.23
N VAL A 212 1.44 -11.33 25.68
CA VAL A 212 0.41 -11.25 26.73
C VAL A 212 -0.78 -10.53 26.11
N ARG A 213 -1.93 -11.19 26.13
CA ARG A 213 -3.20 -10.63 25.69
C ARG A 213 -3.57 -9.39 26.51
N ASP A 214 -4.26 -8.44 25.93
CA ASP A 214 -4.68 -7.18 26.58
C ASP A 214 -3.53 -6.34 27.17
N ASP A 215 -2.29 -6.59 26.73
CA ASP A 215 -1.12 -5.81 27.16
C ASP A 215 -0.58 -4.96 26.01
N ASN A 216 -0.72 -3.65 26.14
CA ASN A 216 -0.25 -2.67 25.15
C ASN A 216 1.24 -2.82 24.79
N SER A 217 2.07 -3.37 25.66
CA SER A 217 3.49 -3.63 25.35
C SER A 217 3.68 -4.68 24.26
N ASN A 218 2.65 -5.46 23.94
CA ASN A 218 2.63 -6.48 22.89
C ASN A 218 1.87 -6.05 21.63
N VAL A 219 1.40 -4.81 21.54
CA VAL A 219 0.51 -4.35 20.47
C VAL A 219 1.06 -4.64 19.07
N LEU A 220 2.38 -4.51 18.83
CA LEU A 220 2.99 -4.82 17.53
C LEU A 220 2.88 -6.29 17.09
N LYS A 221 2.48 -7.19 18.02
CA LYS A 221 2.26 -8.60 17.74
C LYS A 221 0.80 -8.95 17.47
N PHE A 222 -0.13 -8.05 17.83
CA PHE A 222 -1.56 -8.31 17.70
C PHE A 222 -2.04 -8.22 16.25
N THR A 223 -3.05 -9.02 15.95
CA THR A 223 -3.57 -9.23 14.59
C THR A 223 -5.09 -9.14 14.48
N GLN A 224 -5.83 -8.98 15.59
CA GLN A 224 -7.28 -8.80 15.64
C GLN A 224 -7.69 -7.87 16.82
N SER A 225 -8.73 -7.03 16.67
CA SER A 225 -9.53 -6.75 15.48
C SER A 225 -9.10 -5.46 14.79
N THR A 226 -9.31 -5.38 13.46
CA THR A 226 -9.07 -4.16 12.65
C THR A 226 -10.04 -3.03 12.99
N ARG A 227 -11.11 -3.32 13.74
CA ARG A 227 -12.22 -2.41 13.97
C ARG A 227 -12.77 -2.50 15.39
N THR A 228 -13.41 -1.41 15.85
CA THR A 228 -14.12 -1.33 17.13
C THR A 228 -15.61 -1.59 17.01
N ASP A 229 -16.18 -1.36 15.81
CA ASP A 229 -17.61 -1.41 15.55
C ASP A 229 -17.97 -2.41 14.45
N GLN A 230 -19.20 -2.92 14.50
CA GLN A 230 -19.73 -3.81 13.45
C GLN A 230 -20.02 -3.03 12.17
N ILE A 231 -19.61 -3.60 11.02
CA ILE A 231 -19.94 -3.06 9.70
C ILE A 231 -20.90 -3.96 8.90
N GLY A 232 -21.47 -4.97 9.56
CA GLY A 232 -22.50 -5.84 8.98
C GLY A 232 -22.01 -7.07 8.24
N ASP A 233 -20.71 -7.39 8.30
CA ASP A 233 -20.07 -8.54 7.67
C ASP A 233 -19.83 -9.72 8.62
N GLY A 234 -20.24 -9.59 9.89
CA GLY A 234 -20.11 -10.64 10.91
C GLY A 234 -18.72 -10.77 11.54
N GLY A 235 -17.78 -9.87 11.22
CA GLY A 235 -16.44 -9.86 11.80
C GLY A 235 -16.41 -9.45 13.27
N SER A 236 -15.30 -9.73 13.94
CA SER A 236 -15.04 -9.33 15.33
C SER A 236 -14.86 -7.83 15.47
N THR A 237 -15.08 -7.36 16.69
CA THR A 237 -14.90 -5.96 17.09
C THR A 237 -14.12 -5.87 18.40
N GLY A 238 -13.85 -4.68 18.88
CA GLY A 238 -13.15 -4.46 20.16
C GLY A 238 -11.80 -3.78 19.97
N GLY A 239 -11.31 -3.73 18.74
CA GLY A 239 -10.02 -3.15 18.43
C GLY A 239 -8.86 -4.15 18.56
N LEU A 240 -7.65 -3.66 18.40
CA LEU A 240 -6.43 -4.48 18.31
C LEU A 240 -5.92 -4.89 19.70
N ASP A 241 -6.18 -6.13 20.12
CA ASP A 241 -5.81 -6.64 21.45
C ASP A 241 -5.46 -8.14 21.50
N ASP A 242 -5.67 -8.87 20.40
CA ASP A 242 -5.42 -10.30 20.28
C ASP A 242 -4.41 -10.65 19.18
N ARG A 243 -3.55 -11.64 19.44
CA ARG A 243 -2.66 -12.25 18.45
C ARG A 243 -3.19 -13.61 18.07
N PHE A 244 -3.88 -13.69 16.94
CA PHE A 244 -4.46 -14.94 16.43
C PHE A 244 -3.79 -15.48 15.18
N ASP A 245 -3.19 -14.59 14.37
CA ASP A 245 -2.54 -14.95 13.13
C ASP A 245 -1.03 -15.12 13.30
N PHE A 246 -0.52 -16.23 12.80
CA PHE A 246 0.87 -16.64 12.99
C PHE A 246 1.48 -17.08 11.66
N ILE A 247 2.81 -16.91 11.54
CA ILE A 247 3.68 -17.63 10.62
C ILE A 247 4.82 -18.21 11.45
N LEU A 248 4.84 -19.52 11.61
CA LEU A 248 5.83 -20.27 12.38
C LEU A 248 6.67 -21.13 11.43
N PHE A 249 7.95 -21.26 11.71
CA PHE A 249 8.91 -21.91 10.84
C PHE A 249 9.50 -23.16 11.50
N SER A 250 9.63 -24.27 10.74
CA SER A 250 10.47 -25.37 11.21
C SER A 250 11.93 -24.91 11.35
N ASP A 251 12.68 -25.54 12.23
CA ASP A 251 14.06 -25.21 12.53
C ASP A 251 14.99 -25.24 11.31
N HIS A 252 14.61 -25.93 10.25
CA HIS A 252 15.30 -25.88 8.96
C HIS A 252 15.48 -24.47 8.42
N PHE A 253 14.46 -23.60 8.57
CA PHE A 253 14.53 -22.23 8.08
C PHE A 253 15.33 -21.30 8.99
N THR A 254 15.48 -21.64 10.26
CA THR A 254 16.08 -20.75 11.26
C THR A 254 17.49 -21.19 11.67
N LYS A 255 17.81 -22.50 11.59
CA LYS A 255 19.04 -23.05 12.14
C LYS A 255 19.92 -23.81 11.15
N THR A 256 19.35 -24.60 10.26
CA THR A 256 20.10 -25.68 9.59
C THR A 256 20.26 -25.56 8.08
N ASP A 257 19.33 -24.94 7.36
CA ASP A 257 19.40 -24.88 5.89
C ASP A 257 20.08 -23.61 5.39
N PRO A 258 21.23 -23.70 4.72
CA PRO A 258 21.86 -22.53 4.12
C PRO A 258 21.14 -22.01 2.87
N ASN A 259 20.27 -22.82 2.26
CA ASN A 259 19.64 -22.53 0.96
C ASN A 259 18.21 -22.05 1.06
N LEU A 260 17.51 -22.31 2.19
CA LEU A 260 16.17 -21.81 2.49
C LEU A 260 16.18 -21.26 3.91
N LYS A 261 16.26 -19.96 4.07
CA LYS A 261 16.45 -19.33 5.37
C LYS A 261 15.38 -18.27 5.64
N PHE A 262 14.80 -18.28 6.84
CA PHE A 262 13.99 -17.16 7.31
C PHE A 262 14.83 -15.87 7.34
N LEU A 263 14.31 -14.81 6.76
CA LEU A 263 14.96 -13.51 6.75
C LEU A 263 14.61 -12.76 8.03
N GLU A 264 15.60 -12.64 8.91
CA GLU A 264 15.43 -11.93 10.18
C GLU A 264 14.87 -10.52 9.97
N ASN A 265 13.99 -10.08 10.88
CA ASN A 265 13.29 -8.78 10.84
C ASN A 265 12.29 -8.60 9.68
N SER A 266 11.98 -9.66 8.92
CA SER A 266 10.97 -9.60 7.87
C SER A 266 9.54 -9.87 8.37
N TYR A 267 9.38 -10.40 9.58
CA TYR A 267 8.06 -10.67 10.17
C TYR A 267 7.36 -9.35 10.51
N ARG A 268 6.19 -9.13 9.97
CA ARG A 268 5.40 -7.91 10.20
C ARG A 268 3.90 -8.21 10.18
N VAL A 269 3.17 -7.46 11.00
CA VAL A 269 1.72 -7.32 10.92
C VAL A 269 1.43 -6.06 10.09
N ILE A 270 0.87 -6.24 8.90
CA ILE A 270 0.64 -5.13 7.96
C ILE A 270 -0.53 -4.28 8.45
N GLY A 271 -0.33 -2.98 8.54
CA GLY A 271 -1.32 -2.04 9.08
C GLY A 271 -1.20 -1.82 10.59
N ASN A 272 -0.34 -2.56 11.28
CA ASN A 272 -0.11 -2.38 12.72
C ASN A 272 1.09 -1.46 12.96
N ASP A 273 0.85 -0.25 13.43
CA ASP A 273 1.87 0.77 13.73
C ASP A 273 2.27 0.83 15.22
N GLY A 274 1.68 -0.04 16.05
CA GLY A 274 1.90 -0.08 17.51
C GLY A 274 1.14 0.99 18.30
N ASN A 275 0.28 1.80 17.67
CA ASN A 275 -0.43 2.90 18.32
C ASN A 275 -1.95 2.67 18.44
N HIS A 276 -2.46 1.54 17.91
CA HIS A 276 -3.89 1.26 17.82
C HIS A 276 -4.36 0.20 18.84
N PHE A 277 -3.71 0.08 19.98
CA PHE A 277 -4.16 -0.84 21.02
C PHE A 277 -5.61 -0.54 21.44
N ASN A 278 -6.50 -1.54 21.40
CA ASN A 278 -7.95 -1.43 21.63
C ASN A 278 -8.66 -0.40 20.73
N ARG A 279 -8.10 -0.15 19.53
CA ARG A 279 -8.63 0.82 18.57
C ARG A 279 -8.78 0.20 17.19
N SER A 280 -9.57 0.89 16.36
CA SER A 280 -9.66 0.57 14.93
C SER A 280 -8.38 0.98 14.19
N VAL A 281 -8.02 0.22 13.16
CA VAL A 281 -6.87 0.51 12.28
C VAL A 281 -6.95 1.89 11.61
N ILE A 282 -8.17 2.40 11.40
CA ILE A 282 -8.44 3.71 10.77
C ILE A 282 -8.64 4.84 11.79
N GLU A 283 -8.55 4.59 13.08
CA GLU A 283 -8.76 5.61 14.10
C GLU A 283 -7.54 6.52 14.24
N GLY A 284 -7.66 7.77 13.88
CA GLY A 284 -6.57 8.73 13.96
C GLY A 284 -5.57 8.56 12.80
N SER A 285 -4.27 8.72 13.07
CA SER A 285 -3.21 8.59 12.07
C SER A 285 -2.50 7.25 12.19
N ASN A 286 -2.49 6.48 11.13
CA ASN A 286 -1.73 5.23 11.01
C ASN A 286 -0.72 5.35 9.87
N LEU A 287 0.57 5.34 10.19
CA LEU A 287 1.66 5.56 9.24
C LEU A 287 2.39 4.26 8.82
N SER A 288 1.88 3.10 9.21
CA SER A 288 2.51 1.80 8.87
C SER A 288 2.35 1.40 7.40
N ALA A 289 1.36 1.99 6.71
CA ALA A 289 1.11 1.79 5.28
C ALA A 289 0.38 3.04 4.72
N PRO A 290 0.27 3.19 3.38
CA PRO A 290 -0.56 4.22 2.76
C PRO A 290 -2.01 4.17 3.26
N ASN A 291 -2.67 5.33 3.38
CA ASN A 291 -4.03 5.42 3.91
C ASN A 291 -5.02 4.50 3.19
N GLU A 292 -4.92 4.40 1.87
CA GLU A 292 -5.77 3.50 1.07
C GLU A 292 -5.59 2.01 1.42
N VAL A 293 -4.40 1.61 1.86
CA VAL A 293 -4.11 0.25 2.35
C VAL A 293 -4.69 0.07 3.74
N ILE A 294 -4.52 1.07 4.62
CA ILE A 294 -5.08 1.06 5.97
C ILE A 294 -6.60 0.94 5.94
N GLU A 295 -7.29 1.77 5.12
CA GLU A 295 -8.73 1.65 4.90
C GLU A 295 -9.11 0.30 4.32
N SER A 296 -8.30 -0.24 3.43
CA SER A 296 -8.56 -1.53 2.81
C SER A 296 -8.44 -2.68 3.79
N ILE A 297 -7.51 -2.65 4.73
CA ILE A 297 -7.42 -3.63 5.83
C ILE A 297 -8.71 -3.61 6.66
N TYR A 298 -9.25 -2.42 6.97
CA TYR A 298 -10.50 -2.27 7.73
C TYR A 298 -11.70 -2.94 7.06
N TYR A 299 -11.84 -2.78 5.72
CA TYR A 299 -12.98 -3.30 4.96
C TYR A 299 -12.77 -4.72 4.42
N ALA A 300 -11.53 -5.17 4.28
CA ALA A 300 -11.24 -6.50 3.77
C ALA A 300 -11.50 -7.60 4.81
N SER A 301 -11.07 -7.41 6.05
CA SER A 301 -11.19 -8.40 7.11
C SER A 301 -11.17 -7.76 8.50
N ASP A 302 -11.63 -8.46 9.51
CA ASP A 302 -11.42 -8.13 10.91
C ASP A 302 -10.06 -8.58 11.44
N HIS A 303 -9.25 -9.25 10.60
CA HIS A 303 -7.86 -9.60 10.87
C HIS A 303 -6.88 -8.73 10.11
N TYR A 304 -5.73 -8.47 10.71
CA TYR A 304 -4.57 -7.88 10.03
C TYR A 304 -3.78 -8.97 9.31
N PRO A 305 -3.31 -8.72 8.07
CA PRO A 305 -2.45 -9.68 7.39
C PRO A 305 -1.06 -9.73 8.03
N VAL A 306 -0.54 -10.95 8.16
CA VAL A 306 0.82 -11.20 8.67
C VAL A 306 1.72 -11.63 7.53
N VAL A 307 2.94 -11.09 7.48
CA VAL A 307 3.92 -11.43 6.45
C VAL A 307 5.27 -11.78 7.05
N ALA A 308 5.98 -12.67 6.37
CA ALA A 308 7.37 -13.01 6.64
C ALA A 308 8.06 -13.39 5.33
N LYS A 309 9.40 -13.30 5.28
CA LYS A 309 10.19 -13.66 4.11
C LYS A 309 11.14 -14.80 4.39
N ILE A 310 11.27 -15.68 3.40
CA ILE A 310 12.37 -16.65 3.34
C ILE A 310 13.29 -16.29 2.17
N GLN A 311 14.58 -16.43 2.39
CA GLN A 311 15.62 -16.24 1.39
C GLN A 311 16.03 -17.61 0.83
N TYR A 312 16.29 -17.68 -0.47
CA TYR A 312 16.82 -18.87 -1.11
C TYR A 312 17.95 -18.56 -2.08
N THR A 313 18.82 -19.52 -2.29
CA THR A 313 19.88 -19.42 -3.29
C THR A 313 19.29 -19.76 -4.65
N SER A 314 19.26 -18.80 -5.58
CA SER A 314 18.83 -19.02 -6.96
C SER A 314 19.97 -19.54 -7.83
N LYS A 315 19.64 -20.30 -8.87
CA LYS A 315 20.58 -20.55 -9.98
C LYS A 315 20.93 -19.20 -10.61
N ALA A 316 22.14 -19.08 -11.14
CA ALA A 316 22.43 -17.93 -11.97
C ALA A 316 21.36 -17.85 -13.07
N SER A 317 20.66 -16.74 -13.13
CA SER A 317 19.70 -16.51 -14.21
C SER A 317 20.47 -16.37 -15.50
N THR A 318 19.99 -17.00 -16.53
CA THR A 318 20.45 -16.73 -17.90
C THR A 318 19.70 -15.55 -18.49
N SER A 319 18.57 -15.18 -17.95
CA SER A 319 17.79 -14.03 -18.37
C SER A 319 18.38 -12.72 -17.83
N PRO A 320 18.26 -11.62 -18.58
CA PRO A 320 18.74 -10.32 -18.14
C PRO A 320 17.96 -9.82 -16.92
N VAL A 321 18.67 -9.10 -16.07
CA VAL A 321 18.08 -8.44 -14.90
C VAL A 321 17.71 -7.02 -15.30
N ALA A 322 16.41 -6.75 -15.37
CA ALA A 322 15.89 -5.41 -15.58
C ALA A 322 16.03 -4.58 -14.29
N HIS A 323 16.32 -3.29 -14.43
CA HIS A 323 16.36 -2.33 -13.33
C HIS A 323 15.73 -1.03 -13.81
N ALA A 324 14.46 -0.80 -13.45
CA ALA A 324 13.67 0.37 -13.86
C ALA A 324 13.95 1.62 -12.99
N GLY A 325 14.70 1.46 -11.92
CA GLY A 325 14.94 2.50 -10.91
C GLY A 325 13.99 2.38 -9.73
N GLU A 326 14.17 3.30 -8.77
CA GLU A 326 13.39 3.34 -7.53
C GLU A 326 12.11 4.15 -7.72
N ASP A 327 11.02 3.74 -7.08
CA ASP A 327 9.79 4.52 -6.99
C ASP A 327 10.07 5.90 -6.38
N ARG A 328 9.46 6.94 -6.94
CA ARG A 328 9.68 8.30 -6.47
C ARG A 328 8.50 9.24 -6.65
N ASP A 329 8.51 10.32 -5.90
CA ASP A 329 7.60 11.44 -6.10
C ASP A 329 8.12 12.38 -7.19
N ALA A 330 7.19 13.04 -7.91
CA ALA A 330 7.46 14.03 -8.93
C ALA A 330 6.44 15.18 -8.87
N LYS A 331 6.82 16.34 -9.42
CA LYS A 331 5.94 17.52 -9.50
C LYS A 331 5.37 17.68 -10.89
N ILE A 332 4.18 18.27 -10.99
CA ILE A 332 3.58 18.65 -12.27
C ILE A 332 4.56 19.48 -13.10
N GLY A 333 4.69 19.17 -14.38
CA GLY A 333 5.61 19.83 -15.31
C GLY A 333 7.08 19.42 -15.17
N GLU A 334 7.44 18.58 -14.21
CA GLU A 334 8.81 18.06 -14.06
C GLU A 334 9.15 17.12 -15.22
N SER A 335 10.38 17.24 -15.74
CA SER A 335 10.91 16.28 -16.71
C SER A 335 11.54 15.10 -15.97
N ILE A 336 10.96 13.92 -16.15
CA ILE A 336 11.41 12.68 -15.51
C ILE A 336 12.28 11.90 -16.47
N THR A 337 13.41 11.44 -15.98
CA THR A 337 14.25 10.45 -16.67
C THR A 337 13.96 9.09 -16.10
N LEU A 338 13.63 8.14 -16.97
CA LEU A 338 13.55 6.70 -16.72
C LEU A 338 14.91 6.12 -17.12
N ASP A 339 15.65 5.57 -16.16
CA ASP A 339 17.03 5.14 -16.32
C ASP A 339 17.18 3.65 -16.05
N ALA A 340 17.30 2.87 -17.13
CA ALA A 340 17.54 1.44 -17.11
C ALA A 340 19.04 1.06 -17.19
N SER A 341 19.96 2.01 -17.05
CA SER A 341 21.41 1.75 -17.25
C SER A 341 22.02 0.76 -16.25
N LYS A 342 21.34 0.49 -15.15
CA LYS A 342 21.73 -0.53 -14.16
C LYS A 342 21.25 -1.94 -14.53
N SER A 343 20.43 -2.09 -15.56
CA SER A 343 20.06 -3.41 -16.07
C SER A 343 21.28 -4.11 -16.62
N TYR A 344 21.38 -5.41 -16.40
CA TYR A 344 22.52 -6.22 -16.85
C TYR A 344 22.09 -7.63 -17.20
N ASP A 345 22.90 -8.29 -17.98
CA ASP A 345 22.77 -9.70 -18.27
C ASP A 345 23.92 -10.47 -17.60
N PRO A 346 23.63 -11.47 -16.75
CA PRO A 346 24.65 -12.22 -16.02
C PRO A 346 25.61 -13.03 -16.89
N ASN A 347 25.19 -13.43 -18.10
CA ASN A 347 25.95 -14.32 -18.99
C ASN A 347 26.19 -13.74 -20.40
N GLY A 348 25.70 -12.54 -20.70
CA GLY A 348 25.79 -11.95 -22.02
C GLY A 348 25.72 -10.42 -22.02
N SER A 349 24.84 -9.87 -22.84
CA SER A 349 24.62 -8.43 -22.97
C SER A 349 23.17 -8.12 -23.31
N ILE A 350 22.67 -6.99 -22.83
CA ILE A 350 21.34 -6.52 -23.19
C ILE A 350 21.34 -6.03 -24.65
N SER A 351 20.44 -6.58 -25.45
CA SER A 351 20.28 -6.23 -26.87
C SER A 351 19.22 -5.13 -27.09
N SER A 352 18.19 -5.04 -26.23
CA SER A 352 17.16 -4.03 -26.36
C SER A 352 16.48 -3.68 -25.05
N TYR A 353 15.88 -2.48 -25.03
CA TYR A 353 15.07 -1.93 -23.95
C TYR A 353 13.71 -1.54 -24.50
N GLU A 354 12.67 -1.66 -23.71
CA GLU A 354 11.34 -1.17 -24.02
C GLU A 354 10.65 -0.66 -22.75
N TRP A 355 10.22 0.61 -22.76
CA TRP A 355 9.44 1.21 -21.69
C TRP A 355 7.97 1.28 -22.10
N LYS A 356 7.09 0.72 -21.29
CA LYS A 356 5.63 0.75 -21.47
C LYS A 356 4.96 1.42 -20.29
N GLN A 357 4.03 2.31 -20.56
CA GLN A 357 3.16 2.80 -19.51
C GLN A 357 2.09 1.74 -19.19
N LEU A 358 1.97 1.38 -17.89
CA LEU A 358 0.98 0.43 -17.41
C LEU A 358 -0.29 1.12 -16.91
N SER A 359 -0.15 2.27 -16.25
CA SER A 359 -1.27 2.98 -15.64
C SER A 359 -1.02 4.48 -15.52
N GLY A 360 -2.07 5.23 -15.18
CA GLY A 360 -2.04 6.67 -15.03
C GLY A 360 -2.50 7.42 -16.29
N PRO A 361 -2.48 8.77 -16.25
CA PRO A 361 -2.80 9.61 -17.41
C PRO A 361 -1.91 9.29 -18.59
N SER A 362 -2.47 9.22 -19.79
CA SER A 362 -1.71 8.92 -21.01
C SER A 362 -0.63 9.97 -21.27
N ILE A 363 0.61 9.52 -21.44
CA ILE A 363 1.77 10.36 -21.72
C ILE A 363 2.57 9.84 -22.90
N SER A 364 3.38 10.72 -23.49
CA SER A 364 4.34 10.34 -24.53
C SER A 364 5.70 10.10 -23.88
N ILE A 365 6.22 8.88 -24.01
CA ILE A 365 7.56 8.53 -23.55
C ILE A 365 8.54 8.81 -24.70
N VAL A 366 9.47 9.71 -24.46
CA VAL A 366 10.56 10.00 -25.42
C VAL A 366 11.64 8.94 -25.30
N ASN A 367 12.10 8.37 -26.39
CA ASN A 367 13.10 7.29 -26.45
C ASN A 367 12.68 6.03 -25.68
N SER A 368 11.42 5.62 -25.80
CA SER A 368 10.86 4.46 -25.10
C SER A 368 11.59 3.14 -25.38
N ASN A 369 12.40 3.06 -26.43
CA ASN A 369 13.21 1.88 -26.80
C ASN A 369 14.70 2.03 -26.44
N SER A 370 15.04 2.86 -25.48
CA SER A 370 16.42 3.11 -25.06
C SER A 370 16.59 2.85 -23.57
N ALA A 371 17.82 2.58 -23.15
CA ALA A 371 18.15 2.47 -21.72
C ALA A 371 17.76 3.72 -20.93
N ILE A 372 17.81 4.88 -21.57
CA ILE A 372 17.40 6.15 -21.00
C ILE A 372 16.22 6.70 -21.80
N ALA A 373 15.08 6.80 -21.16
CA ALA A 373 13.87 7.39 -21.67
C ALA A 373 13.44 8.59 -20.81
N SER A 374 12.49 9.39 -21.27
CA SER A 374 11.99 10.52 -20.49
C SER A 374 10.55 10.86 -20.82
N PHE A 375 9.90 11.55 -19.89
CA PHE A 375 8.58 12.15 -20.11
C PHE A 375 8.42 13.40 -19.26
N THR A 376 7.43 14.22 -19.58
CA THR A 376 7.04 15.36 -18.75
C THR A 376 5.81 14.97 -17.93
N VAL A 377 5.84 15.21 -16.64
CA VAL A 377 4.72 14.94 -15.72
C VAL A 377 3.50 15.77 -16.15
N PRO A 378 2.37 15.13 -16.42
CA PRO A 378 1.17 15.84 -16.86
C PRO A 378 0.51 16.61 -15.72
N GLU A 379 -0.39 17.52 -16.04
CA GLU A 379 -1.28 18.13 -15.07
C GLU A 379 -2.27 17.09 -14.53
N VAL A 380 -2.39 17.02 -13.21
CA VAL A 380 -3.34 16.16 -12.49
C VAL A 380 -3.99 16.96 -11.38
N VAL A 381 -5.23 16.61 -11.04
CA VAL A 381 -6.02 17.34 -10.02
C VAL A 381 -6.19 16.56 -8.71
N ILE A 382 -5.74 15.31 -8.68
CA ILE A 382 -5.70 14.44 -7.50
C ILE A 382 -4.35 13.74 -7.46
N THR A 383 -3.92 13.32 -6.28
CA THR A 383 -2.71 12.47 -6.15
C THR A 383 -2.83 11.29 -7.12
N THR A 384 -1.88 11.20 -8.01
CA THR A 384 -1.90 10.25 -9.12
C THR A 384 -0.59 9.49 -9.18
N THR A 385 -0.64 8.21 -9.48
CA THR A 385 0.56 7.41 -9.76
C THR A 385 0.58 7.02 -11.23
N ILE A 386 1.72 7.20 -11.88
CA ILE A 386 2.00 6.73 -13.23
C ILE A 386 2.97 5.57 -13.10
N SER A 387 2.57 4.40 -13.59
CA SER A 387 3.40 3.19 -13.53
C SER A 387 3.98 2.87 -14.90
N PHE A 388 5.25 2.50 -14.93
CA PHE A 388 5.95 2.08 -16.13
C PHE A 388 6.55 0.69 -15.91
N GLN A 389 6.50 -0.13 -16.96
CA GLN A 389 7.24 -1.37 -17.07
C GLN A 389 8.45 -1.15 -17.95
N LEU A 390 9.59 -1.60 -17.48
CA LEU A 390 10.78 -1.80 -18.28
C LEU A 390 10.83 -3.26 -18.73
N ILE A 391 11.07 -3.48 -20.01
CA ILE A 391 11.35 -4.79 -20.59
C ILE A 391 12.77 -4.71 -21.16
N VAL A 392 13.64 -5.61 -20.76
CA VAL A 392 14.99 -5.76 -21.34
C VAL A 392 15.09 -7.12 -22.01
N THR A 393 15.71 -7.17 -23.18
CA THR A 393 15.97 -8.42 -23.91
C THR A 393 17.48 -8.57 -24.07
N ASP A 394 18.01 -9.75 -23.84
CA ASP A 394 19.44 -10.05 -24.02
C ASP A 394 19.77 -10.44 -25.45
N ASN A 395 21.03 -10.79 -25.66
CA ASN A 395 21.55 -11.24 -26.97
C ASN A 395 21.11 -12.68 -27.32
N GLU A 396 20.51 -13.42 -26.42
CA GLU A 396 20.00 -14.78 -26.59
C GLU A 396 18.45 -14.76 -26.80
N GLY A 397 17.80 -13.60 -26.60
CA GLY A 397 16.36 -13.40 -26.76
C GLY A 397 15.57 -13.63 -25.46
N GLU A 398 16.24 -13.84 -24.33
CA GLU A 398 15.61 -13.95 -23.02
C GLU A 398 15.17 -12.56 -22.52
N ILE A 399 14.13 -12.52 -21.70
CA ILE A 399 13.50 -11.28 -21.25
C ILE A 399 13.56 -11.15 -19.74
N GLY A 400 13.96 -9.96 -19.27
CA GLY A 400 13.80 -9.50 -17.91
C GLY A 400 12.86 -8.31 -17.84
N THR A 401 12.08 -8.19 -16.78
CA THR A 401 11.16 -7.06 -16.58
C THR A 401 11.31 -6.47 -15.19
N ASP A 402 11.04 -5.15 -15.08
CA ASP A 402 10.98 -4.42 -13.82
C ASP A 402 9.95 -3.29 -13.94
N GLN A 403 9.54 -2.71 -12.83
CA GLN A 403 8.52 -1.67 -12.78
C GLN A 403 8.99 -0.50 -11.92
N ILE A 404 8.63 0.72 -12.34
CA ILE A 404 8.81 1.93 -11.55
C ILE A 404 7.47 2.68 -11.45
N ASN A 405 7.21 3.23 -10.27
CA ASN A 405 6.05 4.07 -10.00
C ASN A 405 6.50 5.51 -9.74
N ILE A 406 5.93 6.43 -10.49
CA ILE A 406 6.11 7.87 -10.31
C ILE A 406 4.82 8.41 -9.70
N ARG A 407 4.89 8.75 -8.41
CA ARG A 407 3.77 9.34 -7.69
C ARG A 407 3.83 10.86 -7.84
N ILE A 408 2.70 11.45 -8.18
CA ILE A 408 2.49 12.89 -8.26
C ILE A 408 1.62 13.26 -7.05
N PRO A 409 2.22 13.58 -5.89
CA PRO A 409 1.44 13.94 -4.71
C PRO A 409 0.80 15.30 -4.94
N ILE A 410 -0.51 15.35 -4.86
CA ILE A 410 -1.26 16.58 -4.72
C ILE A 410 -1.68 16.64 -3.26
N THR A 411 -1.14 17.59 -2.52
CA THR A 411 -1.42 17.74 -1.07
C THR A 411 -2.86 18.15 -0.80
N SER A 412 -3.49 18.84 -1.77
CA SER A 412 -4.94 18.90 -1.92
C SER A 412 -5.26 18.89 -3.41
N GLY A 413 -6.30 18.18 -3.81
CA GLY A 413 -6.72 18.12 -5.23
C GLY A 413 -7.25 19.44 -5.76
N PHE A 414 -7.49 20.44 -4.91
CA PHE A 414 -8.10 21.70 -5.27
C PHE A 414 -7.39 22.88 -4.61
N THR A 415 -7.05 23.88 -5.43
CA THR A 415 -6.65 25.21 -4.98
C THR A 415 -7.75 26.21 -5.28
N PRO A 416 -7.72 27.42 -4.69
CA PRO A 416 -8.64 28.50 -5.07
C PRO A 416 -8.69 28.70 -6.59
N PHE A 417 -7.55 28.64 -7.28
CA PHE A 417 -7.50 28.77 -8.74
C PHE A 417 -8.35 27.73 -9.48
N VAL A 418 -8.26 26.45 -9.08
CA VAL A 418 -9.03 25.37 -9.74
C VAL A 418 -10.53 25.55 -9.52
N ILE A 419 -10.91 26.08 -8.36
CA ILE A 419 -12.33 26.28 -7.97
C ILE A 419 -12.90 27.52 -8.66
N GLN A 420 -12.18 28.64 -8.65
CA GLN A 420 -12.64 29.94 -9.12
C GLN A 420 -12.63 30.07 -10.64
N GLN A 421 -11.66 29.44 -11.33
CA GLN A 421 -11.50 29.65 -12.78
C GLN A 421 -12.78 29.24 -13.56
N SER A 422 -13.48 30.24 -14.07
CA SER A 422 -14.67 30.10 -14.89
C SER A 422 -14.61 31.05 -16.08
N SER A 423 -15.01 30.58 -17.26
CA SER A 423 -15.12 31.39 -18.48
C SER A 423 -16.57 31.66 -18.84
N GLU A 424 -17.52 31.03 -18.16
CA GLU A 424 -18.94 31.11 -18.48
C GLU A 424 -19.65 31.97 -17.44
N LYS A 425 -20.35 33.00 -17.94
CA LYS A 425 -21.17 33.85 -17.08
C LYS A 425 -22.41 33.11 -16.65
N GLY A 426 -22.68 33.12 -15.32
CA GLY A 426 -23.87 32.54 -14.74
C GLY A 426 -25.17 33.26 -15.10
N LEU A 427 -26.29 32.73 -14.62
CA LEU A 427 -27.63 33.30 -14.82
C LEU A 427 -28.01 34.17 -13.62
N GLY A 428 -28.67 35.30 -13.91
CA GLY A 428 -29.12 36.21 -12.85
C GLY A 428 -28.00 36.96 -12.16
N ASP A 429 -27.91 36.81 -10.83
CA ASP A 429 -26.91 37.47 -9.98
C ASP A 429 -25.61 36.66 -9.84
N ASP A 430 -25.55 35.46 -10.46
CA ASP A 430 -24.36 34.61 -10.42
C ASP A 430 -23.32 35.08 -11.43
N CYS A 431 -22.21 35.61 -10.95
CA CYS A 431 -21.10 36.08 -11.76
C CYS A 431 -20.05 34.97 -11.88
N TYR A 432 -19.83 34.43 -13.07
CA TYR A 432 -18.82 33.41 -13.38
C TYR A 432 -18.71 32.29 -12.34
N PRO A 433 -19.83 31.60 -12.02
CA PRO A 433 -19.91 30.67 -10.94
C PRO A 433 -18.97 29.48 -11.12
N SER A 434 -18.48 28.93 -10.01
CA SER A 434 -17.65 27.73 -10.02
C SER A 434 -18.41 26.51 -10.56
N LYS A 435 -17.72 25.71 -11.38
CA LYS A 435 -18.22 24.41 -11.83
C LYS A 435 -18.31 23.34 -10.71
N PHE A 436 -17.81 23.65 -9.53
CA PHE A 436 -17.79 22.74 -8.38
C PHE A 436 -18.87 23.05 -7.34
N ILE A 437 -19.81 23.93 -7.62
CA ILE A 437 -20.92 24.26 -6.70
C ILE A 437 -21.61 22.99 -6.22
N GLY A 438 -21.83 22.91 -4.90
CA GLY A 438 -22.49 21.80 -4.23
C GLY A 438 -21.59 20.62 -3.92
N GLN A 439 -20.31 20.65 -4.32
CA GLN A 439 -19.35 19.61 -4.00
C GLN A 439 -18.60 19.94 -2.71
N LYS A 440 -18.25 18.90 -1.96
CA LYS A 440 -17.38 18.98 -0.79
C LYS A 440 -15.97 18.61 -1.20
N LEU A 441 -15.02 19.53 -1.01
CA LEU A 441 -13.66 19.41 -1.54
C LEU A 441 -12.61 19.68 -0.45
N GLU A 442 -11.45 19.06 -0.59
CA GLU A 442 -10.24 19.43 0.12
C GLU A 442 -9.52 20.52 -0.68
N VAL A 443 -9.37 21.70 -0.09
CA VAL A 443 -8.84 22.89 -0.76
C VAL A 443 -7.60 23.36 -0.05
N GLU A 444 -6.47 23.45 -0.76
CA GLU A 444 -5.23 23.99 -0.24
C GLU A 444 -5.06 25.46 -0.61
N GLY A 445 -4.61 26.28 0.35
CA GLY A 445 -4.28 27.67 0.10
C GLY A 445 -3.64 28.34 1.31
N ILE A 446 -3.01 29.50 1.07
CA ILE A 446 -2.40 30.32 2.10
C ILE A 446 -3.42 31.35 2.60
N VAL A 447 -3.60 31.44 3.91
CA VAL A 447 -4.45 32.47 4.54
C VAL A 447 -3.82 33.86 4.29
N THR A 448 -4.52 34.69 3.52
CA THR A 448 -4.03 36.04 3.13
C THR A 448 -4.63 37.15 3.98
N ALA A 449 -5.88 36.99 4.43
CA ALA A 449 -6.56 38.00 5.26
C ALA A 449 -7.62 37.35 6.14
N ILE A 450 -7.85 37.94 7.32
CA ILE A 450 -8.97 37.62 8.19
C ILE A 450 -9.83 38.87 8.27
N ARG A 451 -11.11 38.73 7.89
CA ARG A 451 -12.07 39.82 7.99
C ARG A 451 -12.56 39.92 9.45
N PRO A 452 -12.31 41.02 10.14
CA PRO A 452 -12.75 41.17 11.53
C PRO A 452 -14.28 41.35 11.57
N ASP A 453 -14.97 40.29 11.87
CA ASP A 453 -16.37 40.34 12.25
C ASP A 453 -16.47 39.99 13.75
N LYS A 454 -17.35 40.68 14.47
CA LYS A 454 -17.44 40.48 15.92
C LYS A 454 -17.94 39.10 16.32
N GLU A 455 -18.63 38.39 15.43
CA GLU A 455 -19.23 37.09 15.70
C GLU A 455 -18.66 35.97 14.85
N TYR A 456 -18.19 36.28 13.61
CA TYR A 456 -17.70 35.31 12.62
C TYR A 456 -16.53 35.90 11.81
N PRO A 457 -15.28 35.74 12.25
CA PRO A 457 -14.13 36.28 11.55
C PRO A 457 -13.80 35.45 10.28
N ASN A 458 -14.61 35.63 9.25
CA ASN A 458 -14.39 35.01 7.94
C ASN A 458 -13.00 35.35 7.40
N PHE A 459 -12.45 34.54 6.51
CA PHE A 459 -11.10 34.74 6.02
C PHE A 459 -10.96 34.42 4.52
N PHE A 460 -9.80 34.69 3.97
CA PHE A 460 -9.47 34.43 2.58
C PHE A 460 -8.26 33.51 2.49
N ILE A 461 -8.27 32.61 1.52
CA ILE A 461 -7.11 31.82 1.15
C ILE A 461 -6.76 32.04 -0.32
N GLN A 462 -5.47 31.94 -0.64
CA GLN A 462 -4.98 32.17 -1.99
C GLN A 462 -3.97 31.09 -2.41
N ASP A 463 -4.02 30.74 -3.71
CA ASP A 463 -2.98 29.97 -4.39
C ASP A 463 -1.82 30.91 -4.78
N PRO A 464 -0.65 30.84 -4.14
CA PRO A 464 0.45 31.78 -4.40
C PRO A 464 1.12 31.57 -5.76
N SER A 465 0.81 30.49 -6.45
CA SER A 465 1.39 30.16 -7.78
C SER A 465 0.71 30.86 -8.95
N LYS A 466 -0.41 31.56 -8.70
CA LYS A 466 -1.26 32.14 -9.73
C LYS A 466 -1.50 33.62 -9.47
N SER A 467 -1.64 34.39 -10.56
CA SER A 467 -1.86 35.84 -10.52
C SER A 467 -3.31 36.25 -10.87
N GLU A 468 -4.15 35.31 -11.25
CA GLU A 468 -5.56 35.49 -11.55
C GLU A 468 -6.34 34.27 -11.01
N TRP A 469 -7.61 34.42 -10.64
CA TRP A 469 -8.49 33.38 -10.14
C TRP A 469 -7.97 32.63 -8.88
N ALA A 470 -7.04 33.20 -8.19
CA ALA A 470 -6.24 32.53 -7.17
C ALA A 470 -6.76 32.66 -5.75
N GLY A 471 -7.73 33.53 -5.50
CA GLY A 471 -8.29 33.77 -4.17
C GLY A 471 -9.65 33.14 -4.00
N ILE A 472 -10.04 32.84 -2.76
CA ILE A 472 -11.41 32.41 -2.43
C ILE A 472 -11.78 32.84 -1.01
N PHE A 473 -13.01 33.25 -0.84
CA PHE A 473 -13.60 33.60 0.45
C PHE A 473 -13.97 32.33 1.21
N VAL A 474 -13.69 32.31 2.53
CA VAL A 474 -14.04 31.22 3.43
C VAL A 474 -15.04 31.70 4.45
N TYR A 475 -16.28 31.25 4.33
CA TYR A 475 -17.34 31.50 5.27
C TYR A 475 -17.30 30.51 6.43
N ILE A 476 -17.23 31.01 7.65
CA ILE A 476 -17.11 30.19 8.85
C ILE A 476 -18.42 30.05 9.62
N ASN A 477 -18.54 28.90 10.29
CA ASN A 477 -19.64 28.65 11.22
C ASN A 477 -19.28 29.10 12.64
N ARG A 478 -20.30 29.24 13.50
CA ARG A 478 -20.12 29.62 14.89
C ARG A 478 -19.13 28.68 15.60
N GLY A 479 -18.13 29.27 16.27
CA GLY A 479 -17.15 28.55 17.08
C GLY A 479 -15.90 28.08 16.31
N TYR A 480 -15.79 28.41 15.03
CA TYR A 480 -14.56 28.16 14.26
C TYR A 480 -13.59 29.33 14.41
N GLU A 481 -12.34 29.05 14.72
CA GLU A 481 -11.26 30.04 14.78
C GLU A 481 -10.40 29.97 13.50
N PRO A 482 -10.28 31.06 12.72
CA PRO A 482 -9.45 31.06 11.52
C PRO A 482 -7.97 30.80 11.85
N PRO A 483 -7.28 30.01 11.02
CA PRO A 483 -5.82 29.91 11.11
C PRO A 483 -5.15 31.28 10.91
N PRO A 484 -3.99 31.54 11.54
CA PRO A 484 -3.27 32.81 11.39
C PRO A 484 -2.94 33.13 9.92
N VAL A 485 -2.91 34.42 9.57
CA VAL A 485 -2.41 34.88 8.26
C VAL A 485 -1.00 34.34 8.01
N GLY A 486 -0.74 33.86 6.80
CA GLY A 486 0.49 33.20 6.41
C GLY A 486 0.51 31.69 6.70
N SER A 487 -0.58 31.11 7.22
CA SER A 487 -0.71 29.65 7.31
C SER A 487 -1.05 29.06 5.94
N ASN A 488 -0.28 28.08 5.46
CA ASN A 488 -0.68 27.21 4.37
C ASN A 488 -1.55 26.09 4.96
N ILE A 489 -2.78 25.96 4.49
CA ILE A 489 -3.78 25.08 5.08
C ILE A 489 -4.47 24.22 4.04
N ILE A 490 -4.98 23.07 4.46
CA ILE A 490 -5.98 22.28 3.74
C ILE A 490 -7.30 22.41 4.47
N LEU A 491 -8.35 22.81 3.76
CA LEU A 491 -9.72 22.88 4.24
C LEU A 491 -10.55 21.80 3.56
N ASN A 492 -11.32 21.04 4.33
CA ASN A 492 -12.39 20.22 3.78
C ASN A 492 -13.72 20.98 3.95
N ALA A 493 -14.26 21.51 2.83
CA ALA A 493 -15.39 22.44 2.83
C ALA A 493 -16.29 22.27 1.61
N ASP A 494 -17.53 22.73 1.71
CA ASP A 494 -18.48 22.78 0.59
C ASP A 494 -18.21 24.02 -0.26
N VAL A 495 -18.20 23.86 -1.60
CA VAL A 495 -18.19 24.99 -2.55
C VAL A 495 -19.61 25.50 -2.73
N LYS A 496 -19.81 26.80 -2.51
CA LYS A 496 -21.10 27.49 -2.66
C LYS A 496 -20.97 28.72 -3.50
N GLU A 497 -22.09 29.14 -4.07
CA GLU A 497 -22.28 30.43 -4.67
C GLU A 497 -23.26 31.25 -3.81
N TYR A 498 -22.87 32.46 -3.42
CA TYR A 498 -23.68 33.32 -2.61
C TYR A 498 -23.69 34.77 -3.14
N PHE A 499 -24.79 35.16 -3.77
CA PHE A 499 -24.93 36.47 -4.43
C PHE A 499 -23.77 36.85 -5.37
N GLY A 500 -23.33 35.91 -6.22
CA GLY A 500 -22.27 36.11 -7.16
C GLY A 500 -20.85 36.01 -6.57
N LEU A 501 -20.71 35.50 -5.35
CA LEU A 501 -19.43 35.23 -4.69
C LEU A 501 -19.27 33.72 -4.55
N THR A 502 -18.26 33.15 -5.17
CA THR A 502 -17.88 31.76 -4.91
C THR A 502 -17.16 31.66 -3.57
N GLU A 503 -17.69 30.84 -2.65
CA GLU A 503 -17.17 30.69 -1.30
C GLU A 503 -16.99 29.23 -0.89
N LEU A 504 -16.10 29.02 0.08
CA LEU A 504 -15.98 27.77 0.83
C LEU A 504 -16.76 27.90 2.13
N ALA A 505 -17.67 26.95 2.41
CA ALA A 505 -18.50 26.96 3.60
C ALA A 505 -18.60 25.56 4.24
N ASN A 506 -19.23 25.45 5.41
CA ASN A 506 -19.44 24.18 6.11
C ASN A 506 -18.13 23.40 6.31
N ILE A 507 -17.10 24.07 6.82
CA ILE A 507 -15.78 23.47 7.08
C ILE A 507 -15.96 22.28 8.02
N SER A 508 -15.47 21.11 7.60
CA SER A 508 -15.48 19.88 8.41
C SER A 508 -14.12 19.57 9.05
N SER A 509 -13.03 19.97 8.40
CA SER A 509 -11.68 19.83 8.94
C SER A 509 -10.74 20.91 8.39
N THR A 510 -9.68 21.20 9.15
CA THR A 510 -8.60 22.09 8.76
C THR A 510 -7.27 21.52 9.23
N THR A 511 -6.33 21.42 8.31
CA THR A 511 -4.96 20.99 8.60
C THR A 511 -4.00 22.14 8.24
N ILE A 512 -3.11 22.51 9.15
CA ILE A 512 -2.05 23.51 8.89
C ILE A 512 -0.82 22.75 8.40
N LEU A 513 -0.38 23.03 7.18
CA LEU A 513 0.80 22.43 6.56
C LEU A 513 2.08 23.17 6.91
N SER A 514 2.04 24.52 6.91
CA SER A 514 3.15 25.39 7.29
C SER A 514 2.64 26.77 7.73
N SER A 515 3.53 27.57 8.33
CA SER A 515 3.21 28.91 8.83
C SER A 515 4.25 29.92 8.32
N ASN A 516 3.91 31.22 8.44
CA ASN A 516 4.75 32.34 8.02
C ASN A 516 5.03 32.37 6.50
N ASN A 517 4.13 31.83 5.69
CA ASN A 517 4.22 31.96 4.23
C ASN A 517 3.84 33.40 3.84
N ILE A 518 4.51 33.91 2.82
CA ILE A 518 4.25 35.24 2.27
C ILE A 518 3.58 35.05 0.91
N VAL A 519 2.47 35.78 0.70
CA VAL A 519 1.81 35.91 -0.61
C VAL A 519 1.97 37.35 -1.04
N ASP A 520 2.63 37.57 -2.17
CA ASP A 520 2.78 38.90 -2.74
C ASP A 520 1.44 39.38 -3.33
N PRO A 521 1.02 40.61 -3.04
CA PRO A 521 -0.20 41.15 -3.63
C PRO A 521 -0.05 41.36 -5.13
N VAL A 522 -1.11 41.06 -5.88
CA VAL A 522 -1.12 41.26 -7.33
C VAL A 522 -1.45 42.72 -7.64
N ALA A 523 -0.59 43.38 -8.44
CA ALA A 523 -0.88 44.74 -8.90
C ALA A 523 -1.99 44.74 -9.96
N ILE A 524 -3.06 45.51 -9.72
CA ILE A 524 -4.18 45.64 -10.63
C ILE A 524 -4.58 47.09 -10.89
N ASP A 525 -5.15 47.39 -12.07
CA ASP A 525 -5.78 48.66 -12.35
C ASP A 525 -7.13 48.77 -11.62
N ALA A 526 -7.39 49.87 -10.94
CA ALA A 526 -8.67 50.13 -10.28
C ALA A 526 -9.91 49.99 -11.20
N LYS A 527 -9.76 50.17 -12.51
CA LYS A 527 -10.79 49.96 -13.50
C LYS A 527 -11.25 48.54 -13.61
N ALA A 528 -10.38 47.57 -13.30
CA ALA A 528 -10.75 46.15 -13.28
C ALA A 528 -11.85 45.87 -12.23
N LEU A 529 -11.89 46.64 -11.15
CA LEU A 529 -12.87 46.52 -10.07
C LEU A 529 -14.17 47.34 -10.31
N SER A 530 -14.31 48.00 -11.47
CA SER A 530 -15.43 48.89 -11.73
C SER A 530 -16.68 48.14 -12.22
N GLY A 531 -17.75 48.16 -11.38
CA GLY A 531 -19.15 48.03 -11.75
C GLY A 531 -19.68 46.67 -12.22
N GLY A 532 -20.42 46.00 -11.34
CA GLY A 532 -21.25 44.84 -11.67
C GLY A 532 -20.48 43.57 -12.00
N CYS A 533 -21.19 42.57 -12.49
CA CYS A 533 -20.62 41.31 -12.95
C CYS A 533 -19.67 41.53 -14.15
N ASN A 534 -18.36 41.58 -13.88
CA ASN A 534 -17.31 41.95 -14.82
C ASN A 534 -16.18 40.91 -14.81
N TYR A 535 -15.95 40.25 -15.94
CA TYR A 535 -14.93 39.21 -16.10
C TYR A 535 -13.52 39.63 -15.61
N ASP A 536 -13.16 40.89 -15.90
CA ASP A 536 -11.83 41.41 -15.49
C ASP A 536 -11.72 41.63 -13.98
N GLY A 537 -12.83 41.89 -13.28
CA GLY A 537 -12.89 41.99 -11.82
C GLY A 537 -12.94 40.63 -11.13
N GLU A 538 -13.73 39.71 -11.69
CA GLU A 538 -13.90 38.35 -11.16
C GLU A 538 -12.58 37.58 -11.01
N LYS A 539 -11.65 37.79 -11.93
CA LYS A 539 -10.30 37.19 -11.86
C LYS A 539 -9.57 37.45 -10.56
N TYR A 540 -9.91 38.52 -9.86
CA TYR A 540 -9.25 38.97 -8.63
C TYR A 540 -10.12 38.80 -7.38
N GLU A 541 -11.27 38.15 -7.55
CA GLU A 541 -12.15 37.86 -6.43
C GLU A 541 -11.43 37.06 -5.32
N GLY A 542 -11.55 37.53 -4.07
CA GLY A 542 -10.91 36.89 -2.93
C GLY A 542 -9.38 36.95 -2.87
N MET A 543 -8.73 37.62 -3.82
CA MET A 543 -7.27 37.75 -3.88
C MET A 543 -6.74 38.94 -3.08
N LEU A 544 -5.50 38.82 -2.62
CA LEU A 544 -4.72 39.94 -2.12
C LEU A 544 -4.19 40.75 -3.31
N VAL A 545 -4.70 41.98 -3.46
CA VAL A 545 -4.36 42.86 -4.58
C VAL A 545 -3.75 44.17 -4.09
N PHE A 546 -2.99 44.80 -4.96
CA PHE A 546 -2.38 46.13 -4.75
C PHE A 546 -2.83 47.08 -5.86
N ILE A 547 -3.27 48.27 -5.47
CA ILE A 547 -3.71 49.33 -6.40
C ILE A 547 -2.93 50.59 -6.06
N GLU A 548 -2.23 51.15 -7.06
CA GLU A 548 -1.52 52.41 -6.94
C GLU A 548 -2.42 53.63 -7.23
N ASP A 549 -2.06 54.79 -6.72
CA ASP A 549 -2.61 56.10 -7.07
C ASP A 549 -4.14 56.25 -6.87
N ILE A 550 -4.69 55.61 -5.82
CA ILE A 550 -6.10 55.80 -5.45
C ILE A 550 -6.30 56.98 -4.52
N THR A 551 -7.34 57.80 -4.80
CA THR A 551 -7.76 58.88 -3.93
C THR A 551 -9.06 58.49 -3.22
N VAL A 552 -9.09 58.51 -1.90
CA VAL A 552 -10.29 58.32 -1.12
C VAL A 552 -11.17 59.58 -1.21
N SER A 553 -12.26 59.53 -1.96
CA SER A 553 -13.14 60.65 -2.25
C SER A 553 -14.25 60.90 -1.19
N SER A 554 -14.51 59.93 -0.30
CA SER A 554 -15.44 60.08 0.82
C SER A 554 -14.93 59.33 2.04
N GLY A 555 -15.31 59.76 3.24
CA GLY A 555 -14.98 59.06 4.48
C GLY A 555 -15.53 57.63 4.48
N LEU A 556 -14.83 56.72 5.18
CA LEU A 556 -15.31 55.37 5.46
C LEU A 556 -16.71 55.45 6.07
N ASN A 557 -17.72 55.08 5.28
CA ASN A 557 -19.02 54.77 5.86
C ASN A 557 -18.91 53.36 6.50
N ASP A 558 -19.08 53.31 7.81
CA ASP A 558 -19.23 52.05 8.55
C ASP A 558 -20.50 51.32 8.04
N LYS A 559 -20.33 50.50 6.99
CA LYS A 559 -21.28 49.47 6.60
C LYS A 559 -20.54 48.16 6.32
#